data_8f1d36a535ea1a2d0a3605acb07defb7
#
_entry.id   8f1d36a535ea1a2d0a3605acb07defb7
#
_cell.length_a   1.000
_cell.length_b   1.000
_cell.length_c   1.000
_cell.angle_alpha   90.00
_cell.angle_beta   90.00
_cell.angle_gamma   90.00
#
_symmetry.space_group_name_H-M   'P 1'
#
loop_
_entity.id
_entity.type
_entity.pdbx_description
1 polymer ?
#
loop_
_entity_poly.entity_id
_entity_poly.type
_entity_poly.pdbx_seq_one_letter_code
_entity_poly.pdbx_strand_id
1 'polypeptide(L)'
;MRTLQGWLLPVFMLPMAVYAQEATVKEVHDNPFTLYPYDTNYLIYTQTSDLNKEAIASYDWAENARKDEVKFQLSLAFPLWRGILGPNSVLGASYTQKSWWQLSNSEESSPFRETNYEPQLFLGFATDYRFAGWTLRDVEMGYNHDSNGRSDPTSRSWNRLYTRLMAENGNWLVEVKPWYVVGNTDDNPDITKYMGYYQLKIGYHLGDAVLSAKGQYNWNTGYGGAELGLSYPITKHVRLYTQVYSGYGESLIDYNFNQTRVGVGVMLNDLF
;
A
#
# COMPACT_ATOMS: atom_id res chain seq x y z
N MET A 1 35.42 28.16 48.20
CA MET A 1 35.68 27.32 47.02
C MET A 1 35.15 25.92 47.29
N ARG A 2 33.98 25.60 46.80
CA ARG A 2 33.38 24.22 46.81
C ARG A 2 33.09 23.85 45.38
N THR A 3 33.84 22.90 44.87
CA THR A 3 33.69 22.32 43.55
C THR A 3 32.48 21.39 43.52
N LEU A 4 31.48 21.70 42.66
CA LEU A 4 30.38 20.83 42.32
C LEU A 4 30.87 19.80 41.28
N GLN A 5 31.04 18.54 41.69
CA GLN A 5 31.23 17.42 40.78
C GLN A 5 29.86 17.02 40.24
N GLY A 6 29.65 17.25 38.93
CA GLY A 6 28.48 16.74 38.19
C GLY A 6 28.62 15.25 37.93
N TRP A 7 27.65 14.49 38.38
CA TRP A 7 27.49 13.08 38.07
C TRP A 7 26.80 12.96 36.70
N LEU A 8 27.56 12.59 35.67
CA LEU A 8 27.02 12.12 34.40
C LEU A 8 26.66 10.64 34.58
N LEU A 9 25.36 10.35 34.62
CA LEU A 9 24.83 9.01 34.49
C LEU A 9 24.95 8.61 33.01
N PRO A 10 25.56 7.46 32.69
CA PRO A 10 25.51 6.93 31.34
C PRO A 10 24.11 6.39 31.09
N VAL A 11 23.40 7.01 30.16
CA VAL A 11 22.16 6.44 29.58
C VAL A 11 22.57 5.24 28.74
N PHE A 12 22.41 4.05 29.28
CA PHE A 12 22.48 2.82 28.51
C PHE A 12 21.29 2.80 27.57
N MET A 13 21.46 3.21 26.32
CA MET A 13 20.57 2.85 25.24
C MET A 13 20.76 1.35 24.94
N LEU A 14 19.91 0.54 25.53
CA LEU A 14 19.70 -0.82 25.03
C LEU A 14 19.06 -0.69 23.64
N PRO A 15 19.61 -1.34 22.61
CA PRO A 15 18.91 -1.45 21.34
C PRO A 15 17.71 -2.37 21.58
N MET A 16 16.53 -1.80 21.78
CA MET A 16 15.29 -2.56 21.60
C MET A 16 15.19 -2.83 20.09
N ALA A 17 15.58 -4.04 19.70
CA ALA A 17 15.21 -4.58 18.42
C ALA A 17 13.68 -4.72 18.44
N VAL A 18 12.98 -3.73 17.92
CA VAL A 18 11.57 -3.83 17.58
C VAL A 18 11.55 -4.74 16.36
N TYR A 19 11.25 -6.01 16.60
CA TYR A 19 10.91 -6.93 15.52
C TYR A 19 9.60 -6.41 14.93
N ALA A 20 9.68 -5.74 13.78
CA ALA A 20 8.55 -5.64 12.90
C ALA A 20 8.12 -7.09 12.60
N GLN A 21 6.90 -7.44 12.97
CA GLN A 21 6.38 -8.77 12.75
C GLN A 21 6.00 -8.84 11.28
N GLU A 22 7.02 -9.05 10.44
CA GLU A 22 6.81 -9.44 9.06
C GLU A 22 6.10 -10.79 9.09
N ALA A 23 4.95 -10.87 8.44
CA ALA A 23 4.41 -12.14 8.00
C ALA A 23 5.31 -12.68 6.88
N THR A 24 6.54 -13.05 7.24
CA THR A 24 7.44 -13.72 6.32
C THR A 24 6.82 -15.07 5.92
N VAL A 25 7.08 -15.52 4.71
CA VAL A 25 6.70 -16.87 4.23
C VAL A 25 7.01 -17.96 5.29
N LYS A 26 7.96 -17.72 6.17
CA LYS A 26 8.37 -18.62 7.25
C LYS A 26 7.36 -18.72 8.41
N GLU A 27 6.67 -17.63 8.80
CA GLU A 27 5.65 -17.65 9.87
C GLU A 27 4.31 -18.23 9.41
N VAL A 28 4.08 -18.23 8.09
CA VAL A 28 2.92 -18.84 7.44
C VAL A 28 2.88 -20.37 7.61
N HIS A 29 3.94 -21.00 8.13
CA HIS A 29 4.05 -22.48 8.17
C HIS A 29 3.09 -23.18 9.15
N ASP A 30 2.55 -22.54 10.17
CA ASP A 30 1.94 -23.26 11.28
C ASP A 30 0.39 -23.37 11.25
N ASN A 31 -0.31 -22.55 10.45
CA ASN A 31 -1.77 -22.64 10.35
C ASN A 31 -2.30 -22.42 8.91
N PRO A 32 -2.85 -23.47 8.27
CA PRO A 32 -3.32 -23.40 6.90
C PRO A 32 -4.55 -22.50 6.68
N PHE A 33 -5.22 -22.05 7.74
CA PHE A 33 -6.43 -21.22 7.68
C PHE A 33 -6.21 -19.79 8.17
N THR A 34 -4.97 -19.39 8.46
CA THR A 34 -4.70 -18.03 8.95
C THR A 34 -4.66 -17.04 7.79
N LEU A 35 -5.41 -15.96 7.94
CA LEU A 35 -5.30 -14.78 7.08
C LEU A 35 -4.15 -13.91 7.59
N TYR A 36 -3.34 -13.41 6.66
CA TYR A 36 -2.22 -12.52 6.94
C TYR A 36 -2.43 -11.16 6.29
N PRO A 37 -1.99 -10.06 6.87
CA PRO A 37 -1.89 -8.80 6.15
C PRO A 37 -0.99 -8.98 4.92
N TYR A 38 -1.44 -8.46 3.76
CA TYR A 38 -0.64 -8.51 2.53
C TYR A 38 -0.04 -7.14 2.19
N ASP A 39 -0.80 -6.08 2.39
CA ASP A 39 -0.38 -4.68 2.36
C ASP A 39 -0.92 -4.00 3.63
N THR A 40 -0.69 -2.71 3.81
CA THR A 40 -1.16 -1.94 4.97
C THR A 40 -2.69 -1.95 5.07
N ASN A 41 -3.21 -2.05 6.31
CA ASN A 41 -4.63 -1.96 6.60
C ASN A 41 -4.89 -0.70 7.40
N TYR A 42 -5.63 0.25 6.82
CA TYR A 42 -5.87 1.55 7.43
C TYR A 42 -7.27 2.08 7.17
N LEU A 43 -7.70 3.01 8.02
CA LEU A 43 -8.88 3.84 7.85
C LEU A 43 -8.50 5.27 8.22
N ILE A 44 -8.64 6.20 7.26
CA ILE A 44 -8.25 7.60 7.41
C ILE A 44 -9.35 8.53 6.89
N TYR A 45 -9.54 9.66 7.56
CA TYR A 45 -10.30 10.77 7.03
C TYR A 45 -9.40 11.62 6.16
N THR A 46 -9.85 11.94 4.95
CA THR A 46 -9.02 12.60 3.94
C THR A 46 -9.69 13.83 3.36
N GLN A 47 -8.86 14.75 2.87
CA GLN A 47 -9.24 15.92 2.09
C GLN A 47 -8.44 15.97 0.80
N THR A 48 -9.12 16.03 -0.36
CA THR A 48 -8.44 16.21 -1.66
C THR A 48 -8.42 17.68 -2.08
N SER A 49 -7.40 18.07 -2.83
CA SER A 49 -7.30 19.39 -3.46
C SER A 49 -8.41 19.60 -4.49
N ASP A 50 -8.72 18.54 -5.25
CA ASP A 50 -9.77 18.57 -6.27
C ASP A 50 -10.41 17.19 -6.47
N LEU A 51 -11.60 17.17 -7.11
CA LEU A 51 -12.34 15.98 -7.50
C LEU A 51 -12.44 15.88 -9.01
N ASN A 52 -12.24 14.67 -9.53
CA ASN A 52 -12.47 14.34 -10.92
C ASN A 52 -13.98 14.24 -11.23
N LYS A 53 -14.65 15.40 -11.28
CA LYS A 53 -16.11 15.45 -11.52
C LYS A 53 -16.50 14.90 -12.87
N GLU A 54 -15.63 15.01 -13.88
CA GLU A 54 -15.86 14.46 -15.21
C GLU A 54 -15.98 12.92 -15.15
N ALA A 55 -15.09 12.26 -14.44
CA ALA A 55 -15.10 10.82 -14.33
C ALA A 55 -16.31 10.25 -13.57
N ILE A 56 -16.93 11.03 -12.70
CA ILE A 56 -18.12 10.66 -11.93
C ILE A 56 -19.39 11.33 -12.43
N ALA A 57 -19.38 12.01 -13.58
CA ALA A 57 -20.51 12.79 -14.08
C ALA A 57 -21.81 11.97 -14.28
N SER A 58 -21.70 10.67 -14.45
CA SER A 58 -22.85 9.76 -14.55
C SER A 58 -23.47 9.35 -13.20
N TYR A 59 -22.89 9.78 -12.07
CA TYR A 59 -23.46 9.52 -10.76
C TYR A 59 -24.52 10.58 -10.43
N ASP A 60 -25.70 10.15 -9.97
CA ASP A 60 -26.81 11.05 -9.65
C ASP A 60 -26.44 12.13 -8.63
N TRP A 61 -25.45 11.86 -7.79
CA TRP A 61 -24.94 12.75 -6.74
C TRP A 61 -23.65 13.51 -7.10
N ALA A 62 -23.16 13.40 -8.36
CA ALA A 62 -21.87 13.99 -8.78
C ALA A 62 -21.74 15.49 -8.51
N GLU A 63 -22.82 16.26 -8.69
CA GLU A 63 -22.85 17.71 -8.46
C GLU A 63 -22.60 18.05 -6.98
N ASN A 64 -23.09 17.22 -6.07
CA ASN A 64 -22.97 17.37 -4.63
C ASN A 64 -21.78 16.61 -4.03
N ALA A 65 -20.87 16.07 -4.88
CA ALA A 65 -19.70 15.36 -4.43
C ALA A 65 -18.77 16.24 -3.58
N ARG A 66 -18.33 15.70 -2.45
CA ARG A 66 -17.51 16.39 -1.45
C ARG A 66 -16.02 16.05 -1.63
N LYS A 67 -15.15 17.01 -1.30
CA LYS A 67 -13.68 16.80 -1.32
C LYS A 67 -13.17 16.03 -0.12
N ASP A 68 -13.97 15.90 0.94
CA ASP A 68 -13.65 15.13 2.14
C ASP A 68 -14.23 13.72 2.03
N GLU A 69 -13.40 12.71 2.30
CA GLU A 69 -13.75 11.29 2.19
C GLU A 69 -13.10 10.48 3.31
N VAL A 70 -13.73 9.40 3.72
CA VAL A 70 -13.07 8.34 4.45
C VAL A 70 -12.43 7.40 3.43
N LYS A 71 -11.10 7.31 3.45
CA LYS A 71 -10.32 6.36 2.65
C LYS A 71 -9.92 5.19 3.53
N PHE A 72 -10.13 3.97 3.07
CA PHE A 72 -9.64 2.79 3.77
C PHE A 72 -9.07 1.77 2.81
N GLN A 73 -8.15 0.98 3.33
CA GLN A 73 -7.59 -0.19 2.67
C GLN A 73 -7.71 -1.39 3.58
N LEU A 74 -8.22 -2.48 3.02
CA LEU A 74 -8.19 -3.82 3.58
C LEU A 74 -7.36 -4.71 2.66
N SER A 75 -6.33 -5.35 3.19
CA SER A 75 -5.43 -6.19 2.40
C SER A 75 -5.03 -7.44 3.17
N LEU A 76 -5.39 -8.60 2.62
CA LEU A 76 -5.21 -9.90 3.24
C LEU A 76 -4.61 -10.88 2.23
N ALA A 77 -3.78 -11.78 2.73
CA ALA A 77 -3.26 -12.92 1.99
C ALA A 77 -3.59 -14.23 2.71
N PHE A 78 -3.67 -15.28 1.94
CA PHE A 78 -3.84 -16.64 2.43
C PHE A 78 -3.02 -17.62 1.60
N PRO A 79 -2.31 -18.54 2.25
CA PRO A 79 -1.54 -19.57 1.57
C PRO A 79 -2.49 -20.64 1.04
N LEU A 80 -2.33 -20.98 -0.24
CA LEU A 80 -3.06 -22.08 -0.88
C LEU A 80 -2.28 -23.39 -0.80
N TRP A 81 -0.95 -23.32 -1.02
CA TRP A 81 -0.08 -24.48 -0.99
C TRP A 81 1.34 -24.07 -0.56
N ARG A 82 1.77 -24.55 0.58
CA ARG A 82 3.12 -24.33 1.10
C ARG A 82 4.07 -25.41 0.62
N GLY A 83 5.31 -25.02 0.32
CA GLY A 83 6.35 -25.97 -0.10
C GLY A 83 6.17 -26.51 -1.52
N ILE A 84 5.34 -25.88 -2.36
CA ILE A 84 5.05 -26.34 -3.73
C ILE A 84 6.32 -26.50 -4.59
N LEU A 85 7.31 -25.62 -4.40
CA LEU A 85 8.62 -25.65 -5.08
C LEU A 85 9.78 -25.72 -4.07
N GLY A 86 9.57 -26.36 -2.92
CA GLY A 86 10.55 -26.49 -1.83
C GLY A 86 10.13 -25.73 -0.58
N PRO A 87 10.84 -25.97 0.56
CA PRO A 87 10.37 -25.57 1.91
C PRO A 87 10.14 -24.07 2.10
N ASN A 88 10.80 -23.22 1.33
CA ASN A 88 10.69 -21.75 1.42
C ASN A 88 9.75 -21.16 0.38
N SER A 89 8.88 -21.96 -0.25
CA SER A 89 7.96 -21.50 -1.27
C SER A 89 6.50 -21.59 -0.84
N VAL A 90 5.66 -20.71 -1.40
CA VAL A 90 4.21 -20.72 -1.19
C VAL A 90 3.49 -20.33 -2.48
N LEU A 91 2.50 -21.11 -2.87
CA LEU A 91 1.43 -20.64 -3.75
C LEU A 91 0.41 -19.96 -2.84
N GLY A 92 0.16 -18.68 -3.07
CA GLY A 92 -0.76 -17.87 -2.26
C GLY A 92 -1.73 -17.08 -3.11
N ALA A 93 -2.78 -16.63 -2.48
CA ALA A 93 -3.68 -15.64 -3.03
C ALA A 93 -3.77 -14.46 -2.07
N SER A 94 -4.00 -13.27 -2.61
CA SER A 94 -4.29 -12.08 -1.81
C SER A 94 -5.47 -11.31 -2.39
N TYR A 95 -6.05 -10.50 -1.54
CA TYR A 95 -7.12 -9.59 -1.91
C TYR A 95 -6.86 -8.26 -1.24
N THR A 96 -6.81 -7.19 -2.04
CA THR A 96 -6.72 -5.82 -1.54
C THR A 96 -7.94 -5.04 -2.03
N GLN A 97 -8.58 -4.34 -1.11
CA GLN A 97 -9.66 -3.41 -1.42
C GLN A 97 -9.26 -2.02 -0.93
N LYS A 98 -9.40 -1.01 -1.79
CA LYS A 98 -9.29 0.40 -1.43
C LYS A 98 -10.62 1.09 -1.71
N SER A 99 -11.12 1.88 -0.79
CA SER A 99 -12.40 2.57 -0.95
C SER A 99 -12.29 4.04 -0.56
N TRP A 100 -12.99 4.88 -1.31
CA TRP A 100 -13.16 6.31 -1.05
C TRP A 100 -14.64 6.56 -0.81
N TRP A 101 -14.98 6.83 0.44
CA TRP A 101 -16.34 6.89 0.96
C TRP A 101 -16.72 8.33 1.34
N GLN A 102 -17.75 8.86 0.72
CA GLN A 102 -18.33 10.18 0.99
C GLN A 102 -19.14 10.17 2.30
N LEU A 103 -18.52 9.69 3.42
CA LEU A 103 -19.22 9.45 4.68
C LEU A 103 -19.98 10.68 5.20
N SER A 104 -19.42 11.89 5.02
CA SER A 104 -20.02 13.17 5.45
C SER A 104 -21.12 13.66 4.53
N ASN A 105 -21.35 13.03 3.37
CA ASN A 105 -22.36 13.42 2.38
C ASN A 105 -23.70 12.73 2.65
N SER A 106 -24.31 13.04 3.79
CA SER A 106 -25.56 12.42 4.24
C SER A 106 -26.78 12.73 3.38
N GLU A 107 -26.78 13.87 2.70
CA GLU A 107 -27.84 14.30 1.78
C GLU A 107 -27.94 13.34 0.58
N GLU A 108 -26.82 12.76 0.17
CA GLU A 108 -26.70 11.77 -0.91
C GLU A 108 -26.57 10.33 -0.40
N SER A 109 -27.00 10.06 0.84
CA SER A 109 -26.95 8.74 1.47
C SER A 109 -25.54 8.18 1.61
N SER A 110 -24.54 9.05 1.79
CA SER A 110 -23.12 8.71 2.02
C SER A 110 -22.58 7.69 1.02
N PRO A 111 -22.51 8.01 -0.29
CA PRO A 111 -22.14 7.04 -1.32
C PRO A 111 -20.63 6.73 -1.31
N PHE A 112 -20.26 5.58 -1.86
CA PHE A 112 -18.88 5.29 -2.23
C PHE A 112 -18.58 5.92 -3.60
N ARG A 113 -17.61 6.85 -3.64
CA ARG A 113 -17.17 7.45 -4.91
C ARG A 113 -16.41 6.43 -5.75
N GLU A 114 -15.53 5.68 -5.11
CA GLU A 114 -14.74 4.64 -5.78
C GLU A 114 -14.41 3.50 -4.83
N THR A 115 -14.32 2.30 -5.38
CA THR A 115 -13.73 1.13 -4.72
C THR A 115 -12.92 0.36 -5.76
N ASN A 116 -11.67 0.08 -5.44
CA ASN A 116 -10.80 -0.75 -6.27
C ASN A 116 -10.59 -2.10 -5.60
N TYR A 117 -10.74 -3.15 -6.37
CA TYR A 117 -10.64 -4.56 -5.96
C TYR A 117 -9.44 -5.18 -6.66
N GLU A 118 -8.48 -5.67 -5.89
CA GLU A 118 -7.21 -6.19 -6.39
C GLU A 118 -6.97 -7.63 -5.90
N PRO A 119 -7.65 -8.65 -6.47
CA PRO A 119 -7.29 -10.05 -6.27
C PRO A 119 -5.98 -10.39 -6.98
N GLN A 120 -5.16 -11.22 -6.33
CA GLN A 120 -3.88 -11.70 -6.87
C GLN A 120 -3.72 -13.19 -6.60
N LEU A 121 -3.03 -13.86 -7.51
CA LEU A 121 -2.51 -15.22 -7.34
C LEU A 121 -1.00 -15.15 -7.53
N PHE A 122 -0.24 -15.70 -6.59
CA PHE A 122 1.21 -15.56 -6.60
C PHE A 122 1.95 -16.80 -6.13
N LEU A 123 3.19 -16.90 -6.59
CA LEU A 123 4.20 -17.82 -6.11
C LEU A 123 5.27 -17.00 -5.38
N GLY A 124 5.39 -17.20 -4.07
CA GLY A 124 6.32 -16.50 -3.20
C GLY A 124 7.45 -17.40 -2.73
N PHE A 125 8.63 -16.81 -2.54
CA PHE A 125 9.84 -17.44 -2.05
C PHE A 125 10.47 -16.60 -0.95
N ALA A 126 10.59 -17.15 0.26
CA ALA A 126 11.42 -16.56 1.31
C ALA A 126 12.90 -16.81 1.01
N THR A 127 13.73 -15.79 1.18
CA THR A 127 15.17 -15.85 0.91
C THR A 127 15.96 -15.08 1.97
N ASP A 128 17.25 -15.38 2.10
CA ASP A 128 18.22 -14.64 2.92
C ASP A 128 19.44 -14.23 2.07
N TYR A 129 19.23 -13.96 0.78
CA TYR A 129 20.32 -13.58 -0.11
C TYR A 129 20.86 -12.21 0.24
N ARG A 130 22.16 -12.15 0.53
CA ARG A 130 22.83 -10.93 0.99
C ARG A 130 23.75 -10.36 -0.08
N PHE A 131 23.59 -9.07 -0.37
CA PHE A 131 24.43 -8.33 -1.32
C PHE A 131 24.58 -6.87 -0.87
N ALA A 132 25.80 -6.38 -0.82
CA ALA A 132 26.15 -4.97 -0.52
C ALA A 132 25.46 -4.40 0.73
N GLY A 133 25.31 -5.22 1.78
CA GLY A 133 24.66 -4.83 3.05
C GLY A 133 23.14 -4.97 3.04
N TRP A 134 22.53 -5.26 1.92
CA TRP A 134 21.10 -5.57 1.81
C TRP A 134 20.84 -7.08 1.92
N THR A 135 19.71 -7.41 2.49
CA THR A 135 19.20 -8.79 2.52
C THR A 135 17.90 -8.84 1.73
N LEU A 136 17.88 -9.57 0.63
CA LEU A 136 16.65 -9.88 -0.11
C LEU A 136 15.85 -10.88 0.73
N ARG A 137 14.65 -10.51 1.15
CA ARG A 137 13.79 -11.31 2.03
C ARG A 137 12.77 -12.13 1.28
N ASP A 138 12.13 -11.48 0.30
CA ASP A 138 11.06 -12.10 -0.46
C ASP A 138 11.22 -11.85 -1.96
N VAL A 139 10.90 -12.88 -2.73
CA VAL A 139 10.69 -12.80 -4.18
C VAL A 139 9.31 -13.37 -4.45
N GLU A 140 8.45 -12.60 -5.09
CA GLU A 140 7.11 -13.02 -5.46
C GLU A 140 6.88 -12.79 -6.94
N MET A 141 6.24 -13.72 -7.62
CA MET A 141 5.80 -13.60 -9.01
C MET A 141 4.32 -13.96 -9.08
N GLY A 142 3.53 -13.16 -9.77
CA GLY A 142 2.09 -13.40 -9.75
C GLY A 142 1.33 -12.73 -10.88
N TYR A 143 0.04 -13.05 -10.90
CA TYR A 143 -0.97 -12.39 -11.69
C TYR A 143 -1.86 -11.56 -10.79
N ASN A 144 -2.13 -10.34 -11.23
CA ASN A 144 -2.94 -9.37 -10.54
C ASN A 144 -4.05 -8.87 -11.46
N HIS A 145 -5.28 -8.90 -10.97
CA HIS A 145 -6.41 -8.20 -11.55
C HIS A 145 -6.74 -7.01 -10.67
N ASP A 146 -6.98 -5.84 -11.26
CA ASP A 146 -7.37 -4.65 -10.52
C ASP A 146 -8.54 -3.98 -11.27
N SER A 147 -9.69 -3.84 -10.60
CA SER A 147 -10.91 -3.32 -11.19
C SER A 147 -11.75 -2.57 -10.18
N ASN A 148 -12.60 -1.65 -10.66
CA ASN A 148 -13.54 -0.96 -9.79
C ASN A 148 -14.95 -1.59 -9.74
N GLY A 149 -15.19 -2.67 -10.48
CA GLY A 149 -16.46 -3.40 -10.47
C GLY A 149 -17.65 -2.60 -11.00
N ARG A 150 -17.42 -1.53 -11.74
CA ARG A 150 -18.48 -0.68 -12.29
C ARG A 150 -18.75 -1.01 -13.75
N SER A 151 -19.92 -0.55 -14.24
CA SER A 151 -20.29 -0.58 -15.65
C SER A 151 -19.84 0.68 -16.36
N ASP A 152 -19.83 0.68 -17.69
CA ASP A 152 -19.60 1.85 -18.51
C ASP A 152 -20.57 3.00 -18.17
N PRO A 153 -20.11 4.24 -18.23
CA PRO A 153 -18.79 4.72 -18.67
C PRO A 153 -17.73 4.81 -17.56
N THR A 154 -18.04 4.33 -16.35
CA THR A 154 -17.17 4.42 -15.16
C THR A 154 -16.36 3.16 -14.91
N SER A 155 -16.51 2.13 -15.73
CA SER A 155 -15.70 0.90 -15.67
C SER A 155 -14.21 1.20 -15.83
N ARG A 156 -13.40 0.63 -14.95
CA ARG A 156 -11.93 0.66 -15.03
C ARG A 156 -11.40 -0.68 -14.60
N SER A 157 -10.52 -1.26 -15.43
CA SER A 157 -9.85 -2.51 -15.08
C SER A 157 -8.55 -2.71 -15.86
N TRP A 158 -7.63 -3.44 -15.28
CA TRP A 158 -6.42 -3.92 -15.93
C TRP A 158 -5.85 -5.15 -15.25
N ASN A 159 -5.06 -5.90 -16.02
CA ASN A 159 -4.42 -7.12 -15.54
C ASN A 159 -2.91 -7.01 -15.70
N ARG A 160 -2.16 -7.57 -14.75
CA ARG A 160 -0.70 -7.48 -14.71
C ARG A 160 -0.08 -8.82 -14.34
N LEU A 161 0.96 -9.19 -15.07
CA LEU A 161 1.95 -10.12 -14.55
C LEU A 161 3.02 -9.29 -13.83
N TYR A 162 3.38 -9.66 -12.62
CA TYR A 162 4.32 -8.88 -11.83
C TYR A 162 5.37 -9.75 -11.16
N THR A 163 6.47 -9.11 -10.78
CA THR A 163 7.43 -9.61 -9.80
C THR A 163 7.51 -8.61 -8.67
N ARG A 164 7.55 -9.07 -7.42
CA ARG A 164 7.78 -8.24 -6.24
C ARG A 164 9.07 -8.71 -5.57
N LEU A 165 9.95 -7.77 -5.29
CA LEU A 165 11.22 -7.99 -4.62
C LEU A 165 11.23 -7.13 -3.35
N MET A 166 11.46 -7.75 -2.20
CA MET A 166 11.54 -7.04 -0.92
C MET A 166 12.93 -7.25 -0.32
N ALA A 167 13.59 -6.16 0.05
CA ALA A 167 14.92 -6.17 0.65
C ALA A 167 15.01 -5.21 1.83
N GLU A 168 15.85 -5.57 2.81
CA GLU A 168 16.08 -4.78 4.01
C GLU A 168 17.57 -4.47 4.22
N ASN A 169 17.85 -3.34 4.87
CA ASN A 169 19.19 -2.97 5.36
C ASN A 169 19.05 -2.10 6.60
N GLY A 170 19.33 -2.65 7.78
CA GLY A 170 19.13 -1.97 9.06
C GLY A 170 17.69 -1.51 9.24
N ASN A 171 17.46 -0.21 9.31
CA ASN A 171 16.13 0.38 9.46
C ASN A 171 15.37 0.58 8.14
N TRP A 172 15.99 0.27 7.01
CA TRP A 172 15.40 0.44 5.69
C TRP A 172 14.73 -0.84 5.19
N LEU A 173 13.56 -0.67 4.62
CA LEU A 173 12.89 -1.66 3.80
C LEU A 173 12.62 -1.08 2.42
N VAL A 174 12.85 -1.85 1.37
CA VAL A 174 12.58 -1.46 -0.02
C VAL A 174 11.85 -2.58 -0.72
N GLU A 175 10.74 -2.23 -1.36
CA GLU A 175 10.00 -3.13 -2.25
C GLU A 175 9.96 -2.53 -3.65
N VAL A 176 10.28 -3.35 -4.64
CA VAL A 176 10.13 -3.01 -6.06
C VAL A 176 9.21 -4.02 -6.69
N LYS A 177 8.12 -3.53 -7.32
CA LYS A 177 7.12 -4.36 -7.99
C LYS A 177 6.98 -3.93 -9.47
N PRO A 178 7.86 -4.39 -10.37
CA PRO A 178 7.67 -4.23 -11.81
C PRO A 178 6.54 -5.11 -12.32
N TRP A 179 5.89 -4.66 -13.40
CA TRP A 179 4.81 -5.41 -14.04
C TRP A 179 4.79 -5.28 -15.56
N TYR A 180 4.12 -6.25 -16.16
CA TYR A 180 3.75 -6.27 -17.56
C TYR A 180 2.24 -6.35 -17.68
N VAL A 181 1.61 -5.45 -18.43
CA VAL A 181 0.16 -5.43 -18.64
C VAL A 181 -0.23 -6.51 -19.62
N VAL A 182 -1.26 -7.29 -19.27
CA VAL A 182 -1.78 -8.39 -20.08
C VAL A 182 -3.29 -8.25 -20.28
N GLY A 183 -3.79 -8.79 -21.38
CA GLY A 183 -5.21 -8.74 -21.72
C GLY A 183 -5.66 -7.37 -22.21
N ASN A 184 -6.97 -7.13 -22.10
CA ASN A 184 -7.62 -5.93 -22.59
C ASN A 184 -7.56 -4.78 -21.57
N THR A 185 -7.40 -3.55 -22.04
CA THR A 185 -7.43 -2.32 -21.25
C THR A 185 -8.40 -1.29 -21.87
N ASP A 186 -9.45 -1.73 -22.60
CA ASP A 186 -10.36 -0.83 -23.32
C ASP A 186 -11.03 0.20 -22.41
N ASP A 187 -11.30 -0.14 -21.15
CA ASP A 187 -11.88 0.76 -20.15
C ASP A 187 -10.92 1.91 -19.74
N ASN A 188 -9.62 1.72 -19.94
CA ASN A 188 -8.56 2.67 -19.58
C ASN A 188 -7.31 2.49 -20.47
N PRO A 189 -7.42 2.75 -21.79
CA PRO A 189 -6.43 2.34 -22.79
C PRO A 189 -5.07 2.99 -22.62
N ASP A 190 -4.97 4.08 -21.91
CA ASP A 190 -3.74 4.82 -21.66
C ASP A 190 -3.27 4.78 -20.19
N ILE A 191 -3.77 3.83 -19.38
CA ILE A 191 -3.43 3.72 -17.96
C ILE A 191 -1.92 3.67 -17.70
N THR A 192 -1.16 3.01 -18.58
CA THR A 192 0.29 2.91 -18.46
C THR A 192 1.02 4.24 -18.65
N LYS A 193 0.40 5.24 -19.31
CA LYS A 193 1.00 6.58 -19.41
C LYS A 193 1.14 7.21 -18.02
N TYR A 194 0.19 6.95 -17.11
CA TYR A 194 0.11 7.54 -15.78
C TYR A 194 0.67 6.63 -14.69
N MET A 195 0.40 5.32 -14.79
CA MET A 195 0.81 4.34 -13.77
C MET A 195 2.21 3.76 -14.02
N GLY A 196 2.74 3.91 -15.24
CA GLY A 196 4.03 3.31 -15.60
C GLY A 196 4.02 1.78 -15.56
N TYR A 197 5.19 1.19 -15.25
CA TYR A 197 5.44 -0.24 -15.33
C TYR A 197 6.06 -0.81 -14.05
N TYR A 198 6.06 -0.05 -12.96
CA TYR A 198 6.56 -0.50 -11.65
C TYR A 198 5.97 0.35 -10.52
N GLN A 199 5.99 -0.21 -9.32
CA GLN A 199 5.80 0.50 -8.06
C GLN A 199 7.04 0.34 -7.21
N LEU A 200 7.44 1.40 -6.54
CA LEU A 200 8.48 1.42 -5.51
C LEU A 200 7.82 1.74 -4.17
N LYS A 201 8.15 0.94 -3.14
CA LYS A 201 7.86 1.28 -1.74
C LYS A 201 9.17 1.35 -0.97
N ILE A 202 9.26 2.32 -0.08
CA ILE A 202 10.39 2.51 0.83
C ILE A 202 9.83 2.73 2.22
N GLY A 203 10.35 2.02 3.20
CA GLY A 203 10.07 2.21 4.61
C GLY A 203 11.34 2.52 5.39
N TYR A 204 11.22 3.32 6.43
CA TYR A 204 12.30 3.64 7.34
C TYR A 204 11.80 3.68 8.79
N HIS A 205 12.39 2.84 9.64
CA HIS A 205 12.13 2.83 11.08
C HIS A 205 12.91 3.94 11.79
N LEU A 206 12.18 4.91 12.33
CA LEU A 206 12.72 6.00 13.15
C LEU A 206 12.25 5.81 14.61
N GLY A 207 12.94 4.94 15.35
CA GLY A 207 12.45 4.49 16.67
C GLY A 207 11.11 3.77 16.51
N ASP A 208 10.10 4.23 17.24
CA ASP A 208 8.74 3.66 17.16
C ASP A 208 7.93 4.15 15.95
N ALA A 209 8.36 5.25 15.33
CA ALA A 209 7.73 5.79 14.14
C ALA A 209 8.21 5.05 12.89
N VAL A 210 7.33 4.94 11.88
CA VAL A 210 7.70 4.47 10.54
C VAL A 210 7.35 5.54 9.52
N LEU A 211 8.34 5.93 8.74
CA LEU A 211 8.18 6.74 7.55
C LEU A 211 8.05 5.81 6.35
N SER A 212 7.09 6.07 5.48
CA SER A 212 6.91 5.30 4.25
C SER A 212 6.77 6.22 3.03
N ALA A 213 7.25 5.74 1.90
CA ALA A 213 7.01 6.33 0.60
C ALA A 213 6.60 5.22 -0.36
N LYS A 214 5.56 5.45 -1.16
CA LYS A 214 5.10 4.56 -2.22
C LYS A 214 4.83 5.38 -3.46
N GLY A 215 5.24 4.89 -4.64
CA GLY A 215 4.99 5.63 -5.86
C GLY A 215 5.25 4.83 -7.12
N GLN A 216 4.75 5.35 -8.21
CA GLN A 216 4.97 4.90 -9.58
C GLN A 216 5.29 6.10 -10.48
N TYR A 217 6.07 5.86 -11.51
CA TYR A 217 6.45 6.90 -12.45
C TYR A 217 6.74 6.34 -13.84
N ASN A 218 6.21 7.00 -14.85
CA ASN A 218 6.52 6.68 -16.24
C ASN A 218 7.53 7.69 -16.80
N TRP A 219 8.77 7.24 -16.99
CA TRP A 219 9.89 8.07 -17.47
C TRP A 219 9.68 8.62 -18.89
N ASN A 220 8.85 7.97 -19.71
CA ASN A 220 8.58 8.41 -21.08
C ASN A 220 7.56 9.54 -21.15
N THR A 221 6.59 9.55 -20.22
CA THR A 221 5.51 10.55 -20.23
C THR A 221 5.70 11.64 -19.19
N GLY A 222 6.52 11.40 -18.16
CA GLY A 222 6.69 12.29 -17.02
C GLY A 222 5.52 12.27 -16.02
N TYR A 223 4.58 11.31 -16.16
CA TYR A 223 3.46 11.15 -15.23
C TYR A 223 3.74 10.11 -14.17
N GLY A 224 3.04 10.22 -13.06
CA GLY A 224 3.13 9.32 -11.94
C GLY A 224 2.45 9.89 -10.72
N GLY A 225 2.53 9.17 -9.62
CA GLY A 225 2.01 9.60 -8.33
C GLY A 225 2.84 9.04 -7.19
N ALA A 226 2.83 9.73 -6.07
CA ALA A 226 3.53 9.32 -4.87
C ALA A 226 2.69 9.54 -3.62
N GLU A 227 2.83 8.62 -2.69
CA GLU A 227 2.22 8.61 -1.36
C GLU A 227 3.34 8.64 -0.31
N LEU A 228 3.25 9.56 0.63
CA LEU A 228 4.09 9.59 1.82
C LEU A 228 3.24 9.25 3.03
N GLY A 229 3.75 8.41 3.90
CA GLY A 229 3.09 7.99 5.13
C GLY A 229 3.96 8.20 6.35
N LEU A 230 3.33 8.46 7.48
CA LEU A 230 3.95 8.44 8.80
C LEU A 230 3.01 7.69 9.73
N SER A 231 3.52 6.65 10.38
CA SER A 231 2.79 5.91 11.41
C SER A 231 3.52 5.96 12.75
N TYR A 232 2.73 6.01 13.84
CA TYR A 232 3.23 5.99 15.22
C TYR A 232 2.34 5.11 16.10
N PRO A 233 2.86 4.15 16.89
CA PRO A 233 2.03 3.24 17.69
C PRO A 233 1.25 3.99 18.78
N ILE A 234 -0.06 3.76 18.85
CA ILE A 234 -0.94 4.23 19.92
C ILE A 234 -1.18 3.09 20.92
N THR A 235 -1.31 1.88 20.39
CA THR A 235 -1.45 0.64 21.16
C THR A 235 -0.58 -0.46 20.55
N LYS A 236 -0.62 -1.66 21.10
CA LYS A 236 0.08 -2.83 20.51
C LYS A 236 -0.42 -3.22 19.11
N HIS A 237 -1.64 -2.82 18.74
CA HIS A 237 -2.31 -3.27 17.52
C HIS A 237 -2.83 -2.12 16.65
N VAL A 238 -2.69 -0.87 17.11
CA VAL A 238 -3.20 0.31 16.41
C VAL A 238 -2.14 1.38 16.39
N ARG A 239 -1.89 1.94 15.19
CA ARG A 239 -1.00 3.05 14.97
C ARG A 239 -1.79 4.29 14.53
N LEU A 240 -1.40 5.48 14.97
CA LEU A 240 -1.80 6.73 14.32
C LEU A 240 -1.18 6.72 12.91
N TYR A 241 -1.92 7.11 11.91
CA TYR A 241 -1.44 7.15 10.54
C TYR A 241 -1.80 8.46 9.86
N THR A 242 -0.83 9.06 9.21
CA THR A 242 -1.01 10.21 8.33
C THR A 242 -0.51 9.87 6.94
N GLN A 243 -1.19 10.36 5.92
CA GLN A 243 -0.89 10.09 4.52
C GLN A 243 -1.00 11.38 3.70
N VAL A 244 -0.05 11.59 2.81
CA VAL A 244 -0.14 12.59 1.73
C VAL A 244 0.08 11.87 0.42
N TYR A 245 -0.87 12.02 -0.50
CA TYR A 245 -0.75 11.57 -1.88
C TYR A 245 -0.67 12.77 -2.81
N SER A 246 0.16 12.70 -3.87
CA SER A 246 0.18 13.72 -4.92
C SER A 246 0.53 13.07 -6.27
N GLY A 247 -0.20 13.48 -7.32
CA GLY A 247 0.00 12.98 -8.68
C GLY A 247 -1.22 12.26 -9.25
N TYR A 248 -0.95 11.35 -10.19
CA TYR A 248 -1.90 10.54 -10.95
C TYR A 248 -2.02 9.13 -10.37
N GLY A 249 -3.20 8.50 -10.52
CA GLY A 249 -3.38 7.09 -10.21
C GLY A 249 -3.58 6.76 -8.72
N GLU A 250 -4.17 7.67 -7.95
CA GLU A 250 -4.57 7.36 -6.57
C GLU A 250 -5.63 6.27 -6.52
N SER A 251 -6.59 6.31 -7.46
CA SER A 251 -7.63 5.32 -7.68
C SER A 251 -7.78 5.00 -9.16
N LEU A 252 -8.48 3.92 -9.51
CA LEU A 252 -8.69 3.55 -10.90
C LEU A 252 -9.53 4.58 -11.67
N ILE A 253 -10.58 5.14 -11.06
CA ILE A 253 -11.39 6.16 -11.73
C ILE A 253 -10.62 7.48 -11.92
N ASP A 254 -9.58 7.70 -11.12
CA ASP A 254 -8.71 8.88 -11.16
C ASP A 254 -7.33 8.56 -11.76
N TYR A 255 -7.18 7.46 -12.52
CA TYR A 255 -5.87 7.05 -12.99
C TYR A 255 -5.14 8.14 -13.82
N ASN A 256 -5.89 8.96 -14.53
CA ASN A 256 -5.45 10.06 -15.39
C ASN A 256 -5.70 11.45 -14.80
N PHE A 257 -6.06 11.54 -13.53
CA PHE A 257 -6.37 12.81 -12.84
C PHE A 257 -5.30 13.14 -11.81
N ASN A 258 -4.74 14.36 -11.89
CA ASN A 258 -3.74 14.84 -10.95
C ASN A 258 -4.42 15.50 -9.75
N GLN A 259 -4.13 15.01 -8.56
CA GLN A 259 -4.66 15.56 -7.32
C GLN A 259 -3.64 15.45 -6.19
N THR A 260 -3.85 16.24 -5.15
CA THR A 260 -3.16 16.09 -3.86
C THR A 260 -4.20 15.81 -2.79
N ARG A 261 -3.99 14.74 -2.03
CA ARG A 261 -4.86 14.32 -0.93
C ARG A 261 -4.04 14.20 0.35
N VAL A 262 -4.58 14.73 1.43
CA VAL A 262 -4.02 14.56 2.78
C VAL A 262 -5.00 13.78 3.64
N GLY A 263 -4.50 12.95 4.56
CA GLY A 263 -5.35 12.15 5.42
C GLY A 263 -4.73 11.86 6.77
N VAL A 264 -5.59 11.60 7.75
CA VAL A 264 -5.22 11.21 9.11
C VAL A 264 -6.23 10.20 9.65
N GLY A 265 -5.74 9.23 10.40
CA GLY A 265 -6.58 8.20 11.02
C GLY A 265 -5.75 7.12 11.66
N VAL A 266 -6.15 5.88 11.47
CA VAL A 266 -5.53 4.73 12.12
C VAL A 266 -5.08 3.66 11.11
N MET A 267 -4.02 2.95 11.47
CA MET A 267 -3.47 1.80 10.75
C MET A 267 -3.43 0.62 11.71
N LEU A 268 -3.83 -0.56 11.24
CA LEU A 268 -3.89 -1.78 12.04
C LEU A 268 -2.61 -2.61 11.96
N ASN A 269 -1.91 -2.52 10.84
CA ASN A 269 -0.62 -3.17 10.64
C ASN A 269 0.28 -2.28 9.79
N ASP A 270 1.53 -2.31 10.13
CA ASP A 270 2.61 -1.70 9.37
C ASP A 270 3.41 -2.84 8.74
N LEU A 271 3.55 -2.84 7.43
CA LEU A 271 4.34 -3.86 6.71
C LEU A 271 5.79 -3.40 6.47
N PHE A 272 6.14 -2.26 7.06
CA PHE A 272 7.49 -1.72 7.05
C PHE A 272 8.09 -1.71 8.43
#